data_fcf6970c632e06c7c6c95a0350ff0a42
#
_entry.id   fcf6970c632e06c7c6c95a0350ff0a42
#
_cell.length_a   1.000
_cell.length_b   1.000
_cell.length_c   1.000
_cell.angle_alpha   90.00
_cell.angle_beta   90.00
_cell.angle_gamma   90.00
#
_symmetry.space_group_name_H-M   'P 1'
#
loop_
_entity.id
_entity.type
_entity.pdbx_description
1 polymer ?
#
loop_
_entity_poly.entity_id
_entity_poly.type
_entity_poly.pdbx_seq_one_letter_code
_entity_poly.pdbx_strand_id
1 'polypeptide(L)' 'MKKYIFITKEGNTKAPNENVEVNNMQVIGIVENVENEDAALIQLLKDNLWIIDAEFNVAEFIAYEIL' A
#
# COMPACT_ATOMS: atom_id res chain seq x y z
N MET A 1 -11.93 13.61 -11.12
CA MET A 1 -11.63 12.63 -10.08
C MET A 1 -10.20 12.18 -10.16
N LYS A 2 -9.64 11.74 -9.07
CA LYS A 2 -8.23 11.38 -8.96
C LYS A 2 -8.05 9.89 -8.84
N LYS A 3 -6.84 9.45 -9.09
CA LYS A 3 -6.43 8.06 -8.98
C LYS A 3 -5.17 8.00 -8.12
N TYR A 4 -5.11 7.05 -7.21
CA TYR A 4 -3.99 6.89 -6.29
C TYR A 4 -3.47 5.46 -6.30
N ILE A 5 -2.16 5.33 -6.16
CA ILE A 5 -1.52 4.05 -5.90
C ILE A 5 -1.03 4.05 -4.45
N PHE A 6 -1.26 2.96 -3.75
CA PHE A 6 -0.82 2.80 -2.36
C PHE A 6 0.31 1.79 -2.29
N ILE A 7 1.38 2.18 -1.62
CA ILE A 7 2.60 1.39 -1.50
C ILE A 7 2.95 1.31 -0.03
N THR A 8 3.47 0.17 0.41
CA THR A 8 4.00 0.03 1.77
C THR A 8 5.44 -0.47 1.72
N LYS A 9 6.20 -0.05 2.72
CA LYS A 9 7.55 -0.57 2.96
C LYS A 9 7.56 -1.77 3.89
N GLU A 10 6.41 -2.15 4.40
CA GLU A 10 6.30 -3.30 5.29
C GLU A 10 6.60 -4.59 4.53
N GLY A 11 7.20 -5.51 5.22
CA GLY A 11 7.60 -6.77 4.62
C GLY A 11 9.05 -6.72 4.18
N ASN A 12 9.86 -7.51 4.85
CA ASN A 12 11.28 -7.65 4.53
C ASN A 12 11.52 -9.04 3.94
N THR A 13 12.42 -9.11 2.99
CA THR A 13 12.90 -10.40 2.49
C THR A 13 14.40 -10.47 2.66
N LYS A 14 14.94 -11.68 2.57
CA LYS A 14 16.39 -11.87 2.58
C LYS A 14 16.89 -12.03 1.16
N ALA A 15 18.01 -11.40 0.86
CA ALA A 15 18.65 -11.61 -0.42
C ALA A 15 19.08 -13.08 -0.55
N PRO A 16 18.85 -13.73 -1.70
CA PRO A 16 19.01 -15.17 -1.82
C PRO A 16 20.39 -15.71 -1.48
N ASN A 17 21.43 -14.97 -1.75
CA ASN A 17 22.80 -15.43 -1.58
C ASN A 17 23.58 -14.71 -0.50
N GLU A 18 22.98 -13.76 0.17
CA GLU A 18 23.70 -12.90 1.13
C GLU A 18 23.18 -13.01 2.54
N ASN A 19 22.04 -13.66 2.72
CA ASN A 19 21.41 -13.81 4.02
C ASN A 19 21.18 -12.46 4.73
N VAL A 20 20.95 -11.41 3.96
CA VAL A 20 20.72 -10.06 4.45
C VAL A 20 19.28 -9.67 4.18
N GLU A 21 18.61 -9.09 5.17
CA GLU A 21 17.26 -8.57 4.98
C GLU A 21 17.28 -7.32 4.11
N VAL A 22 16.34 -7.26 3.18
CA VAL A 22 16.14 -6.08 2.34
C VAL A 22 14.70 -5.64 2.44
N ASN A 23 14.48 -4.33 2.41
CA ASN A 23 13.14 -3.78 2.41
C ASN A 23 12.53 -3.92 1.02
N ASN A 24 11.34 -4.47 0.98
CA ASN A 24 10.57 -4.54 -0.26
C ASN A 24 9.44 -3.54 -0.20
N MET A 25 9.35 -2.73 -1.24
CA MET A 25 8.18 -1.89 -1.42
C MET A 25 7.13 -2.72 -2.14
N GLN A 26 5.95 -2.81 -1.55
CA GLN A 26 4.85 -3.58 -2.10
C GLN A 26 3.72 -2.65 -2.51
N VAL A 27 3.17 -2.90 -3.69
CA VAL A 27 1.95 -2.20 -4.12
C VAL A 27 0.78 -2.86 -3.42
N ILE A 28 0.06 -2.08 -2.64
CA ILE A 28 -1.12 -2.57 -1.93
C ILE A 28 -2.34 -2.52 -2.85
N GLY A 29 -2.49 -1.45 -3.60
CA GLY A 29 -3.61 -1.33 -4.52
C GLY A 29 -3.67 0.02 -5.20
N ILE A 30 -4.60 0.11 -6.14
CA ILE A 30 -4.87 1.35 -6.88
C ILE A 30 -6.34 1.68 -6.70
N VAL A 31 -6.63 2.94 -6.40
CA VAL A 31 -8.00 3.42 -6.21
C VAL A 31 -8.27 4.54 -7.19
N GLU A 32 -9.38 4.45 -7.91
CA GLU A 32 -9.77 5.41 -8.93
C GLU A 32 -11.05 6.13 -8.55
N ASN A 33 -11.27 7.27 -9.19
CA ASN A 33 -12.51 8.04 -9.08
C ASN A 33 -12.79 8.52 -7.66
N VAL A 34 -11.76 9.05 -7.01
CA VAL A 34 -11.87 9.62 -5.66
C VAL A 34 -11.46 11.08 -5.66
N GLU A 35 -11.93 11.82 -4.66
CA GLU A 35 -11.68 13.26 -4.60
C GLU A 35 -10.32 13.61 -4.04
N ASN A 36 -9.81 12.80 -3.12
CA ASN A 36 -8.56 13.08 -2.43
C ASN A 36 -7.97 11.79 -1.87
N GLU A 37 -6.79 11.93 -1.26
CA GLU A 37 -6.05 10.81 -0.69
C GLU A 37 -6.80 10.12 0.45
N ASP A 38 -7.45 10.89 1.32
CA ASP A 38 -8.20 10.32 2.44
C ASP A 38 -9.36 9.47 1.96
N ALA A 39 -10.10 9.96 0.98
CA ALA A 39 -11.19 9.20 0.37
C ALA A 39 -10.67 7.93 -0.31
N ALA A 40 -9.50 8.03 -0.94
CA ALA A 40 -8.87 6.88 -1.58
C ALA A 40 -8.49 5.81 -0.57
N LEU A 41 -7.93 6.19 0.57
CA LEU A 41 -7.55 5.24 1.61
C LEU A 41 -8.77 4.52 2.17
N ILE A 42 -9.85 5.26 2.44
CA ILE A 42 -11.08 4.67 2.92
C ILE A 42 -11.63 3.66 1.93
N GLN A 43 -11.64 4.01 0.65
CA GLN A 43 -12.12 3.11 -0.39
C GLN A 43 -11.24 1.87 -0.52
N LEU A 44 -9.92 2.04 -0.45
CA LEU A 44 -8.97 0.94 -0.49
C LEU A 44 -9.28 -0.09 0.60
N LEU A 45 -9.49 0.37 1.83
CA LEU A 45 -9.74 -0.51 2.96
C LEU A 45 -11.10 -1.19 2.86
N LYS A 46 -12.11 -0.50 2.35
CA LYS A 46 -13.43 -1.10 2.15
C LYS A 46 -13.41 -2.22 1.11
N ASP A 47 -12.65 -2.03 0.05
CA ASP A 47 -12.59 -3.00 -1.04
C ASP A 47 -11.62 -4.14 -0.75
N ASN A 48 -10.76 -3.99 0.23
CA ASN A 48 -9.68 -4.93 0.51
C ASN A 48 -9.54 -5.17 2.02
N LEU A 49 -10.56 -5.76 2.61
CA LEU A 49 -10.57 -6.00 4.05
C LEU A 49 -9.41 -6.87 4.52
N TRP A 50 -8.82 -7.65 3.60
CA TRP A 50 -7.66 -8.47 3.91
C TRP A 50 -6.46 -7.64 4.40
N ILE A 51 -6.41 -6.36 4.06
CA ILE A 51 -5.33 -5.47 4.50
C ILE A 51 -5.33 -5.36 6.02
N ILE A 52 -6.51 -5.23 6.61
CA ILE A 52 -6.66 -5.15 8.06
C ILE A 52 -6.34 -6.50 8.70
N ASP A 53 -6.84 -7.58 8.13
CA ASP A 53 -6.61 -8.93 8.64
C ASP A 53 -5.13 -9.31 8.57
N ALA A 54 -4.40 -8.80 7.59
CA ALA A 54 -2.96 -9.05 7.47
C ALA A 54 -2.12 -8.18 8.41
N GLU A 55 -2.76 -7.33 9.20
CA GLU A 55 -2.11 -6.49 10.20
C GLU A 55 -1.10 -5.48 9.62
N PHE A 56 -1.32 -5.02 8.40
CA PHE A 56 -0.53 -3.93 7.86
C PHE A 56 -0.74 -2.66 8.67
N ASN A 57 0.33 -1.91 8.88
CA ASN A 57 0.22 -0.61 9.51
C ASN A 57 -0.21 0.42 8.47
N VAL A 58 -1.49 0.73 8.44
CA VAL A 58 -2.08 1.64 7.46
C VAL A 58 -1.44 3.02 7.50
N ALA A 59 -0.99 3.46 8.68
CA ALA A 59 -0.33 4.76 8.82
C ALA A 59 1.01 4.84 8.08
N GLU A 60 1.59 3.70 7.74
CA GLU A 60 2.85 3.63 7.00
C GLU A 60 2.65 3.60 5.48
N PHE A 61 1.41 3.54 5.02
CA PHE A 61 1.14 3.52 3.59
C PHE A 61 1.52 4.84 2.94
N ILE A 62 2.12 4.76 1.78
CA ILE A 62 2.49 5.92 0.97
C ILE A 62 1.53 5.96 -0.21
N ALA A 63 0.89 7.10 -0.40
CA ALA A 63 -0.04 7.29 -1.51
C ALA A 63 0.55 8.26 -2.53
N TYR A 64 0.49 7.88 -3.79
CA TYR A 64 0.88 8.75 -4.89
C TYR A 64 -0.31 8.92 -5.82
N GLU A 65 -0.59 10.17 -6.18
CA GLU A 65 -1.59 10.45 -7.21
C GLU A 65 -0.99 10.08 -8.56
N ILE A 66 -1.76 9.36 -9.38
CA ILE A 66 -1.33 8.96 -10.72
C ILE A 66 -2.34 9.46 -11.75
N LEU A 67 -1.86 9.72 -12.94
CA LEU A 67 -2.68 10.25 -14.02
C LEU A 67 -3.38 9.17 -14.84
#